data_7d0d404125c966594938f8469d6bef42
#
_entry.id   7d0d404125c966594938f8469d6bef42
#
_cell.length_a   1.000
_cell.length_b   1.000
_cell.length_c   1.000
_cell.angle_alpha   90.00
_cell.angle_beta   90.00
_cell.angle_gamma   90.00
#
_symmetry.space_group_name_H-M   'P 1'
#
loop_
_entity.id
_entity.type
_entity.pdbx_description
1 polymer ?
#
loop_
_entity_poly.entity_id
_entity_poly.type
_entity_poly.pdbx_seq_one_letter_code
_entity_poly.pdbx_strand_id
1 'polypeptide(L)'
;PDYIAEFNSLLKVDKREQEGREGLTPSMRRFALIRLGIKENQQIARILNLSYNTILNYRVRTRGNAADPEHFEQNIMRIGI
;
A
#
# COMPACT_ATOMS: atom_id res chain seq x y z
N PRO A 1 8.10 3.10 -14.95
CA PRO A 1 8.21 3.61 -13.58
C PRO A 1 8.33 2.48 -12.58
N ASP A 2 9.10 2.76 -11.55
CA ASP A 2 9.37 1.79 -10.49
C ASP A 2 8.34 1.96 -9.38
N TYR A 3 7.42 1.00 -9.26
CA TYR A 3 6.39 1.06 -8.23
C TYR A 3 6.98 1.16 -6.82
N ILE A 4 8.05 0.40 -6.54
CA ILE A 4 8.67 0.39 -5.21
C ILE A 4 9.18 1.77 -4.86
N ALA A 5 9.90 2.41 -5.78
CA ALA A 5 10.44 3.75 -5.54
C ALA A 5 9.31 4.77 -5.38
N GLU A 6 8.28 4.70 -6.21
CA GLU A 6 7.15 5.64 -6.12
C GLU A 6 6.33 5.42 -4.87
N PHE A 7 6.10 4.17 -4.46
CA PHE A 7 5.44 3.88 -3.20
C PHE A 7 6.21 4.51 -2.03
N ASN A 8 7.52 4.28 -1.98
CA ASN A 8 8.35 4.82 -0.91
C ASN A 8 8.37 6.35 -0.90
N SER A 9 8.28 6.98 -2.06
CA SER A 9 8.26 8.44 -2.13
C SER A 9 7.04 9.05 -1.43
N LEU A 10 5.98 8.27 -1.24
CA LEU A 10 4.77 8.71 -0.56
C LEU A 10 4.84 8.56 0.95
N LEU A 11 5.85 7.87 1.47
CA LEU A 11 6.02 7.63 2.90
C LEU A 11 6.94 8.67 3.52
N LYS A 12 6.77 8.89 4.84
CA LYS A 12 7.77 9.65 5.60
C LYS A 12 9.13 9.01 5.43
N VAL A 13 10.19 9.84 5.43
CA VAL A 13 11.55 9.36 5.14
C VAL A 13 11.95 8.20 6.05
N ASP A 14 11.63 8.30 7.35
CA ASP A 14 11.96 7.27 8.32
C ASP A 14 11.05 6.05 8.27
N LYS A 15 10.01 6.08 7.44
CA LYS A 15 9.05 4.98 7.29
C LYS A 15 9.16 4.27 5.95
N ARG A 16 10.12 4.66 5.12
CA ARG A 16 10.33 4.01 3.83
C ARG A 16 10.78 2.57 4.02
N GLU A 17 10.30 1.71 3.15
CA GLU A 17 10.53 0.28 3.24
C GLU A 17 11.53 -0.16 2.21
N GLN A 18 12.41 -1.08 2.60
CA GLN A 18 13.34 -1.68 1.65
C GLN A 18 12.62 -2.80 0.89
N GLU A 19 13.09 -3.07 -0.32
CA GLU A 19 12.59 -4.16 -1.12
C GLU A 19 12.68 -5.46 -0.33
N GLY A 20 11.57 -6.22 -0.32
CA GLY A 20 11.52 -7.48 0.38
C GLY A 20 12.27 -8.59 -0.37
N ARG A 21 12.36 -9.76 0.26
CA ARG A 21 13.04 -10.92 -0.31
C ARG A 21 12.49 -11.31 -1.68
N GLU A 22 11.19 -11.17 -1.86
CA GLU A 22 10.48 -11.54 -3.08
C GLU A 22 10.07 -10.31 -3.88
N GLY A 23 10.74 -9.18 -3.65
CA GLY A 23 10.40 -7.92 -4.31
C GLY A 23 9.54 -7.06 -3.43
N LEU A 24 8.21 -7.10 -3.61
CA LEU A 24 7.30 -6.22 -2.88
C LEU A 24 7.17 -6.64 -1.42
N THR A 25 7.19 -5.66 -0.52
CA THR A 25 6.83 -5.89 0.88
C THR A 25 5.33 -6.16 0.98
N PRO A 26 4.84 -6.70 2.13
CA PRO A 26 3.40 -6.87 2.32
C PRO A 26 2.60 -5.57 2.13
N SER A 27 3.10 -4.44 2.64
CA SER A 27 2.43 -3.15 2.45
C SER A 27 2.34 -2.79 0.97
N MET A 28 3.43 -2.94 0.24
CA MET A 28 3.47 -2.66 -1.20
C MET A 28 2.47 -3.51 -1.97
N ARG A 29 2.37 -4.80 -1.61
CA ARG A 29 1.42 -5.72 -2.27
C ARG A 29 -0.03 -5.31 -2.05
N ARG A 30 -0.37 -4.95 -0.82
CA ARG A 30 -1.75 -4.53 -0.52
C ARG A 30 -2.15 -3.30 -1.31
N PHE A 31 -1.27 -2.32 -1.35
CA PHE A 31 -1.56 -1.08 -2.07
C PHE A 31 -1.41 -1.23 -3.58
N ALA A 32 -0.67 -2.23 -4.06
CA ALA A 32 -0.67 -2.56 -5.48
C ALA A 32 -2.06 -3.01 -5.95
N LEU A 33 -2.76 -3.79 -5.13
CA LEU A 33 -4.14 -4.18 -5.44
C LEU A 33 -5.04 -2.95 -5.54
N ILE A 34 -4.90 -2.01 -4.60
CA ILE A 34 -5.67 -0.77 -4.63
C ILE A 34 -5.35 0.01 -5.91
N ARG A 35 -4.07 0.10 -6.27
CA ARG A 35 -3.64 0.77 -7.51
C ARG A 35 -4.28 0.15 -8.73
N LEU A 36 -4.49 -1.17 -8.74
CA LEU A 36 -5.13 -1.87 -9.84
C LEU A 36 -6.65 -1.77 -9.82
N GLY A 37 -7.22 -1.04 -8.86
CA GLY A 37 -8.65 -0.81 -8.78
C GLY A 37 -9.38 -1.72 -7.80
N ILE A 38 -8.69 -2.62 -7.12
CA ILE A 38 -9.29 -3.52 -6.12
C ILE A 38 -9.19 -2.81 -4.77
N LYS A 39 -10.26 -2.09 -4.40
CA LYS A 39 -10.24 -1.18 -3.25
C LYS A 39 -11.03 -1.67 -2.05
N GLU A 40 -11.91 -2.66 -2.24
CA GLU A 40 -12.77 -3.15 -1.17
C GLU A 40 -12.01 -4.05 -0.22
N ASN A 41 -12.11 -3.80 1.07
CA ASN A 41 -11.37 -4.57 2.07
C ASN A 41 -11.68 -6.06 2.01
N GLN A 42 -12.95 -6.42 1.75
CA GLN A 42 -13.33 -7.83 1.63
C GLN A 42 -12.65 -8.52 0.45
N GLN A 43 -12.56 -7.82 -0.68
CA GLN A 43 -11.90 -8.39 -1.86
C GLN A 43 -10.41 -8.56 -1.63
N ILE A 44 -9.76 -7.54 -1.05
CA ILE A 44 -8.35 -7.60 -0.74
C ILE A 44 -8.07 -8.73 0.24
N ALA A 45 -8.89 -8.84 1.28
CA ALA A 45 -8.75 -9.88 2.29
C ALA A 45 -8.85 -11.27 1.66
N ARG A 46 -9.79 -11.44 0.74
CA ARG A 46 -9.99 -12.73 0.06
C ARG A 46 -8.79 -13.08 -0.82
N ILE A 47 -8.30 -12.11 -1.58
CA ILE A 47 -7.16 -12.32 -2.49
C ILE A 47 -5.89 -12.66 -1.70
N LEU A 48 -5.66 -11.96 -0.59
CA LEU A 48 -4.46 -12.14 0.23
C LEU A 48 -4.62 -13.21 1.32
N ASN A 49 -5.82 -13.80 1.43
CA ASN A 49 -6.14 -14.81 2.44
C ASN A 49 -5.93 -14.28 3.86
N LEU A 50 -6.45 -13.08 4.11
CA LEU A 50 -6.38 -12.41 5.41
C LEU A 50 -7.79 -12.02 5.85
N SER A 51 -7.95 -11.65 7.14
CA SER A 51 -9.25 -11.21 7.63
C SER A 51 -9.54 -9.76 7.20
N TYR A 52 -10.82 -9.43 7.15
CA TYR A 52 -11.26 -8.06 6.87
C TYR A 52 -10.62 -7.06 7.84
N ASN A 53 -10.64 -7.38 9.14
CA ASN A 53 -10.07 -6.47 10.14
C ASN A 53 -8.57 -6.29 9.97
N THR A 54 -7.87 -7.33 9.55
CA THR A 54 -6.44 -7.23 9.28
C THR A 54 -6.17 -6.24 8.16
N ILE A 55 -6.94 -6.29 7.07
CA ILE A 55 -6.78 -5.35 5.96
C ILE A 55 -7.10 -3.93 6.41
N LEU A 56 -8.18 -3.75 7.14
CA LEU A 56 -8.56 -2.42 7.64
C LEU A 56 -7.45 -1.83 8.50
N ASN A 57 -6.90 -2.61 9.43
CA ASN A 57 -5.83 -2.14 10.31
C ASN A 57 -4.56 -1.82 9.53
N TYR A 58 -4.21 -2.61 8.53
CA TYR A 58 -3.04 -2.34 7.71
C TYR A 58 -3.17 -1.06 6.89
N ARG A 59 -4.36 -0.81 6.35
CA ARG A 59 -4.59 0.43 5.60
C ARG A 59 -4.44 1.65 6.50
N VAL A 60 -5.01 1.61 7.70
CA VAL A 60 -4.89 2.70 8.66
C VAL A 60 -3.43 2.92 9.06
N ARG A 61 -2.71 1.84 9.37
CA ARG A 61 -1.32 1.92 9.79
C ARG A 61 -0.42 2.49 8.69
N THR A 62 -0.54 1.97 7.48
CA THR A 62 0.30 2.43 6.37
C THR A 62 0.01 3.88 6.03
N ARG A 63 -1.27 4.26 6.05
CA ARG A 63 -1.66 5.65 5.83
C ARG A 63 -1.04 6.58 6.87
N GLY A 64 -0.95 6.12 8.13
CA GLY A 64 -0.31 6.87 9.19
C GLY A 64 1.19 7.08 8.97
N ASN A 65 1.82 6.23 8.17
CA ASN A 65 3.24 6.35 7.83
C ASN A 65 3.47 7.23 6.59
N ALA A 66 2.41 7.70 5.96
CA ALA A 66 2.52 8.51 4.74
C ALA A 66 2.91 9.94 5.06
N ALA A 67 3.63 10.58 4.15
CA ALA A 67 3.96 12.00 4.25
C ALA A 67 2.69 12.86 4.20
N ASP A 68 1.69 12.42 3.43
CA ASP A 68 0.38 13.06 3.32
C ASP A 68 -0.70 12.01 3.56
N PRO A 69 -1.03 11.71 4.84
CA PRO A 69 -1.98 10.63 5.14
C PRO A 69 -3.36 10.84 4.50
N GLU A 70 -3.83 12.08 4.47
CA GLU A 70 -5.16 12.41 3.96
C GLU A 70 -5.33 12.01 2.50
N HIS A 71 -4.27 12.16 1.69
CA HIS A 71 -4.32 11.90 0.25
C HIS A 71 -3.54 10.67 -0.16
N PHE A 72 -3.13 9.83 0.80
CA PHE A 72 -2.23 8.71 0.50
C PHE A 72 -2.80 7.77 -0.56
N GLU A 73 -4.04 7.31 -0.38
CA GLU A 73 -4.63 6.37 -1.34
C GLU A 73 -4.88 7.01 -2.70
N GLN A 74 -5.24 8.28 -2.73
CA GLN A 74 -5.33 9.01 -3.99
C GLN A 74 -3.97 9.09 -4.70
N ASN A 75 -2.92 9.31 -3.94
CA ASN A 75 -1.57 9.37 -4.49
C ASN A 75 -1.10 8.00 -4.97
N ILE A 76 -1.51 6.92 -4.29
CA ILE A 76 -1.27 5.56 -4.77
C ILE A 76 -1.90 5.36 -6.15
N MET A 77 -3.11 5.86 -6.34
CA MET A 77 -3.82 5.72 -7.63
C MET A 77 -3.13 6.46 -8.78
N ARG A 78 -2.24 7.39 -8.47
CA ARG A 78 -1.51 8.16 -9.47
C ARG A 78 -0.16 7.54 -9.84
N ILE A 79 0.25 6.48 -9.15
CA ILE A 79 1.50 5.81 -9.50
C ILE A 79 1.36 5.21 -10.90
N GLY A 80 2.33 5.50 -11.76
CA GLY A 80 2.36 4.93 -13.10
C GLY A 80 2.82 3.48 -13.06
N ILE A 81 2.05 2.60 -13.68
CA ILE A 81 2.42 1.20 -13.77
C ILE A 81 2.41 0.77 -15.23
#